data_84beff9dd8e68cdf31bbedcb49ee6e67
#
_entry.id   84beff9dd8e68cdf31bbedcb49ee6e67
#
_cell.length_a   1.000
_cell.length_b   1.000
_cell.length_c   1.000
_cell.angle_alpha   90.00
_cell.angle_beta   90.00
_cell.angle_gamma   90.00
#
_symmetry.space_group_name_H-M   'P 1'
#
loop_
_entity.id
_entity.type
_entity.pdbx_description
1 polymer ?
#
loop_
_entity_poly.entity_id
_entity_poly.type
_entity_poly.pdbx_seq_one_letter_code
_entity_poly.pdbx_strand_id
1 'polypeptide(L)'
;MQDIRIDSPLKGRLIPLSEVTDPAFASGAMGRGAAVADPEGRVVSPVDGEVTVLFATKHAIGIHSADGVDLLIHVGVDTVKLEGKHFTSHVAQGDTVQKGQLLLEFDPDAIRAEGYETTTPVLVTNAADYGKITFTLDGAE
;
A
#
# COMPACT_ATOMS: atom_id res chain seq x y z
N MET A 1 -8.30 22.81 4.22
CA MET A 1 -7.24 21.78 4.23
C MET A 1 -6.78 21.48 2.81
N GLN A 2 -5.53 21.14 2.68
CA GLN A 2 -4.95 20.82 1.37
C GLN A 2 -5.51 19.50 0.85
N ASP A 3 -5.91 19.48 -0.42
CA ASP A 3 -6.24 18.25 -1.12
C ASP A 3 -4.96 17.60 -1.64
N ILE A 4 -4.93 16.28 -1.67
CA ILE A 4 -3.76 15.54 -2.14
C ILE A 4 -4.16 14.52 -3.20
N ARG A 5 -3.21 14.27 -4.11
CA ARG A 5 -3.34 13.25 -5.15
C ARG A 5 -2.15 12.31 -5.03
N ILE A 6 -2.45 11.01 -5.05
CA ILE A 6 -1.44 9.97 -4.90
C ILE A 6 -1.57 8.98 -6.06
N ASP A 7 -0.47 8.73 -6.76
CA ASP A 7 -0.44 7.69 -7.78
C ASP A 7 -0.45 6.33 -7.10
N SER A 8 -1.19 5.38 -7.70
CA SER A 8 -1.26 4.04 -7.14
C SER A 8 0.13 3.38 -7.11
N PRO A 9 0.50 2.74 -5.99
CA PRO A 9 1.78 2.02 -5.91
C PRO A 9 1.78 0.67 -6.63
N LEU A 10 0.61 0.21 -7.11
CA LEU A 10 0.48 -1.08 -7.80
C LEU A 10 -0.42 -0.93 -9.00
N LYS A 11 -0.16 -1.74 -10.02
CA LYS A 11 -1.10 -1.95 -11.12
C LYS A 11 -2.20 -2.91 -10.66
N GLY A 12 -3.40 -2.64 -11.09
CA GLY A 12 -4.59 -3.42 -10.78
C GLY A 12 -5.83 -2.56 -10.91
N ARG A 13 -6.90 -2.96 -10.26
CA ARG A 13 -8.16 -2.22 -10.33
C ARG A 13 -8.38 -1.44 -9.04
N LEU A 14 -8.44 -0.12 -9.13
CA LEU A 14 -8.77 0.73 -7.97
C LEU A 14 -10.22 0.51 -7.57
N ILE A 15 -10.42 0.26 -6.28
CA ILE A 15 -11.75 0.11 -5.68
C ILE A 15 -11.85 0.98 -4.43
N PRO A 16 -13.07 1.35 -4.00
CA PRO A 16 -13.25 2.04 -2.73
C PRO A 16 -12.75 1.19 -1.56
N LEU A 17 -12.18 1.83 -0.56
CA LEU A 17 -11.69 1.14 0.63
C LEU A 17 -12.81 0.35 1.34
N SER A 18 -14.05 0.84 1.26
CA SER A 18 -15.22 0.19 1.83
C SER A 18 -15.52 -1.20 1.24
N GLU A 19 -14.96 -1.53 0.07
CA GLU A 19 -15.13 -2.85 -0.55
C GLU A 19 -14.12 -3.89 -0.06
N VAL A 20 -13.16 -3.49 0.77
CA VAL A 20 -12.19 -4.42 1.38
C VAL A 20 -12.93 -5.26 2.43
N THR A 21 -12.66 -6.57 2.45
CA THR A 21 -13.37 -7.48 3.35
C THR A 21 -13.00 -7.31 4.82
N ASP A 22 -11.80 -6.78 5.10
CA ASP A 22 -11.36 -6.54 6.48
C ASP A 22 -11.98 -5.24 7.02
N PRO A 23 -12.82 -5.32 8.08
CA PRO A 23 -13.46 -4.13 8.64
C PRO A 23 -12.48 -3.08 9.18
N ALA A 24 -11.27 -3.48 9.59
CA ALA A 24 -10.27 -2.52 10.05
C ALA A 24 -9.88 -1.53 8.96
N PHE A 25 -9.88 -1.97 7.71
CA PHE A 25 -9.61 -1.10 6.56
C PHE A 25 -10.89 -0.47 6.01
N ALA A 26 -11.93 -1.28 5.84
CA ALA A 26 -13.17 -0.84 5.21
C ALA A 26 -13.89 0.26 5.98
N SER A 27 -13.76 0.28 7.30
CA SER A 27 -14.39 1.29 8.16
C SER A 27 -13.69 2.66 8.13
N GLY A 28 -12.47 2.72 7.60
CA GLY A 28 -11.66 3.93 7.64
C GLY A 28 -10.96 4.19 8.97
N ALA A 29 -11.03 3.23 9.91
CA ALA A 29 -10.44 3.41 11.25
C ALA A 29 -8.93 3.59 11.22
N MET A 30 -8.24 3.00 10.25
CA MET A 30 -6.79 3.11 10.10
C MET A 30 -6.34 4.27 9.22
N GLY A 31 -7.28 4.98 8.59
CA GLY A 31 -7.01 6.08 7.69
C GLY A 31 -7.94 6.05 6.49
N ARG A 32 -7.86 7.11 5.66
CA ARG A 32 -8.60 7.16 4.40
C ARG A 32 -7.71 6.68 3.27
N GLY A 33 -8.34 6.12 2.25
CA GLY A 33 -7.57 5.66 1.09
C GLY A 33 -8.43 4.92 0.09
N ALA A 34 -7.78 4.06 -0.65
CA ALA A 34 -8.40 3.19 -1.63
C ALA A 34 -7.75 1.81 -1.54
N ALA A 35 -8.22 0.89 -2.34
CA ALA A 35 -7.59 -0.43 -2.44
C ALA A 35 -7.36 -0.78 -3.90
N VAL A 36 -6.41 -1.67 -4.14
CA VAL A 36 -6.11 -2.20 -5.47
C VAL A 36 -6.52 -3.67 -5.48
N ALA A 37 -7.54 -3.99 -6.29
CA ALA A 37 -7.99 -5.36 -6.49
C ALA A 37 -7.18 -6.02 -7.60
N ASP A 38 -6.97 -7.32 -7.49
CA ASP A 38 -6.23 -8.10 -8.48
C ASP A 38 -4.88 -7.47 -8.86
N PRO A 39 -4.05 -7.12 -7.87
CA PRO A 39 -2.81 -6.41 -8.15
C PRO A 39 -1.79 -7.30 -8.85
N GLU A 40 -0.95 -6.67 -9.67
CA GLU A 40 0.28 -7.28 -10.13
C GLU A 40 1.28 -7.32 -8.96
N GLY A 41 2.25 -8.21 -9.01
CA GLY A 41 3.14 -8.52 -7.89
C GLY A 41 4.26 -7.52 -7.64
N ARG A 42 4.09 -6.25 -7.98
CA ARG A 42 5.12 -5.22 -7.79
C ARG A 42 4.54 -4.00 -7.10
N VAL A 43 5.19 -3.58 -6.03
CA VAL A 43 4.85 -2.35 -5.29
C VAL A 43 5.96 -1.34 -5.52
N VAL A 44 5.62 -0.19 -6.09
CA VAL A 44 6.55 0.93 -6.29
C VAL A 44 6.18 2.09 -5.37
N SER A 45 7.16 2.93 -5.05
CA SER A 45 6.86 4.10 -4.22
C SER A 45 6.00 5.11 -5.00
N PRO A 46 4.86 5.52 -4.45
CA PRO A 46 4.01 6.53 -5.09
C PRO A 46 4.52 7.96 -4.86
N VAL A 47 5.54 8.13 -4.03
CA VAL A 47 6.05 9.44 -3.60
C VAL A 47 7.55 9.39 -3.39
N ASP A 48 8.19 10.56 -3.38
CA ASP A 48 9.52 10.71 -2.80
C ASP A 48 9.36 10.76 -1.27
N GLY A 49 10.18 10.02 -0.55
CA GLY A 49 10.05 9.98 0.90
C GLY A 49 11.01 9.02 1.58
N GLU A 50 10.63 8.60 2.76
CA GLU A 50 11.40 7.69 3.59
C GLU A 50 10.55 6.51 4.04
N VAL A 51 11.13 5.31 4.05
CA VAL A 51 10.49 4.12 4.60
C VAL A 51 10.51 4.23 6.12
N THR A 52 9.37 4.53 6.72
CA THR A 52 9.25 4.70 8.17
C THR A 52 9.07 3.38 8.89
N VAL A 53 8.43 2.41 8.23
CA VAL A 53 8.27 1.06 8.76
C VAL A 53 8.25 0.06 7.63
N LEU A 54 8.96 -1.05 7.82
CA LEU A 54 8.83 -2.24 6.98
C LEU A 54 8.61 -3.41 7.92
N PHE A 55 7.44 -4.04 7.82
CA PHE A 55 7.12 -5.18 8.67
C PHE A 55 8.07 -6.34 8.38
N ALA A 56 8.48 -7.06 9.43
CA ALA A 56 9.37 -8.21 9.28
C ALA A 56 8.79 -9.26 8.33
N THR A 57 7.47 -9.36 8.28
CA THR A 57 6.73 -10.24 7.37
C THR A 57 6.56 -9.68 5.95
N LYS A 58 7.06 -8.46 5.70
CA LYS A 58 7.16 -7.83 4.36
C LYS A 58 5.82 -7.58 3.65
N HIS A 59 4.70 -7.82 4.30
CA HIS A 59 3.38 -7.61 3.70
C HIS A 59 2.90 -6.15 3.79
N ALA A 60 3.51 -5.35 4.64
CA ALA A 60 3.13 -3.95 4.83
C ALA A 60 4.34 -3.04 4.92
N ILE A 61 4.23 -1.87 4.32
CA ILE A 61 5.27 -0.86 4.29
C ILE A 61 4.66 0.53 4.50
N GLY A 62 5.27 1.31 5.38
CA GLY A 62 4.89 2.70 5.63
C GLY A 62 5.91 3.65 5.04
N ILE A 63 5.43 4.75 4.44
CA ILE A 63 6.28 5.77 3.83
C ILE A 63 5.81 7.14 4.30
N HIS A 64 6.77 7.97 4.75
CA HIS A 64 6.53 9.38 5.03
C HIS A 64 7.02 10.18 3.83
N SER A 65 6.10 10.85 3.12
CA SER A 65 6.46 11.58 1.93
C SER A 65 7.20 12.88 2.27
N ALA A 66 7.94 13.42 1.28
CA ALA A 66 8.61 14.70 1.43
C ALA A 66 7.63 15.84 1.73
N ASP A 67 6.37 15.68 1.32
CA ASP A 67 5.29 16.65 1.56
C ASP A 67 4.55 16.43 2.89
N GLY A 68 4.95 15.45 3.66
CA GLY A 68 4.38 15.19 4.99
C GLY A 68 3.24 14.19 5.06
N VAL A 69 2.92 13.51 3.95
CA VAL A 69 1.85 12.50 3.91
C VAL A 69 2.38 11.17 4.42
N ASP A 70 1.68 10.56 5.37
CA ASP A 70 2.00 9.23 5.89
C ASP A 70 1.16 8.18 5.18
N LEU A 71 1.85 7.30 4.45
CA LEU A 71 1.23 6.24 3.66
C LEU A 71 1.48 4.87 4.27
N LEU A 72 0.47 4.02 4.21
CA LEU A 72 0.60 2.59 4.55
C LEU A 72 0.07 1.78 3.37
N ILE A 73 0.91 0.90 2.85
CA ILE A 73 0.54 -0.04 1.79
C ILE A 73 0.53 -1.42 2.44
N HIS A 74 -0.64 -2.06 2.48
CA HIS A 74 -0.84 -3.35 3.13
C HIS A 74 -1.21 -4.39 2.06
N VAL A 75 -0.24 -5.22 1.67
CA VAL A 75 -0.45 -6.19 0.60
C VAL A 75 -1.31 -7.36 1.09
N GLY A 76 -2.53 -7.41 0.58
CA GLY A 76 -3.47 -8.49 0.87
C GLY A 76 -4.18 -8.34 2.21
N VAL A 77 -5.05 -9.31 2.50
CA VAL A 77 -5.82 -9.39 3.75
C VAL A 77 -5.33 -10.61 4.53
N ASP A 78 -5.01 -10.41 5.81
CA ASP A 78 -4.46 -11.43 6.71
C ASP A 78 -3.13 -12.03 6.26
N THR A 79 -2.44 -11.42 5.32
CA THR A 79 -1.20 -11.93 4.75
C THR A 79 -0.02 -11.91 5.73
N VAL A 80 -0.17 -11.25 6.87
CA VAL A 80 0.79 -11.38 7.99
C VAL A 80 1.00 -12.85 8.38
N LYS A 81 -0.02 -13.68 8.22
CA LYS A 81 0.02 -15.10 8.55
C LYS A 81 0.95 -15.91 7.64
N LEU A 82 1.36 -15.35 6.50
CA LEU A 82 2.33 -15.98 5.59
C LEU A 82 3.77 -15.86 6.09
N GLU A 83 4.01 -15.02 7.10
CA GLU A 83 5.32 -14.86 7.75
C GLU A 83 6.44 -14.48 6.76
N GLY A 84 6.10 -13.70 5.73
CA GLY A 84 7.04 -13.24 4.71
C GLY A 84 7.14 -14.15 3.49
N LYS A 85 6.49 -15.29 3.51
CA LYS A 85 6.48 -16.21 2.37
C LYS A 85 5.80 -15.56 1.18
N HIS A 86 6.39 -15.68 0.00
CA HIS A 86 5.93 -15.07 -1.26
C HIS A 86 6.19 -13.57 -1.37
N PHE A 87 6.90 -12.98 -0.43
CA PHE A 87 7.27 -11.57 -0.45
C PHE A 87 8.78 -11.39 -0.54
N THR A 88 9.21 -10.39 -1.31
CA THR A 88 10.61 -9.97 -1.40
C THR A 88 10.68 -8.46 -1.21
N SER A 89 11.50 -7.98 -0.28
CA SER A 89 11.72 -6.55 -0.11
C SER A 89 12.99 -6.11 -0.82
N HIS A 90 12.92 -4.92 -1.43
CA HIS A 90 14.05 -4.29 -2.11
C HIS A 90 14.56 -3.05 -1.39
N VAL A 91 13.94 -2.73 -0.27
CA VAL A 91 14.30 -1.60 0.60
C VAL A 91 14.27 -2.05 2.04
N ALA A 92 14.83 -1.23 2.91
CA ALA A 92 14.82 -1.45 4.35
C ALA A 92 14.21 -0.24 5.06
N GLN A 93 13.76 -0.45 6.30
CA GLN A 93 13.28 0.64 7.14
C GLN A 93 14.40 1.68 7.32
N GLY A 94 14.07 2.94 7.12
CA GLY A 94 15.02 4.04 7.17
C GLY A 94 15.56 4.46 5.80
N ASP A 95 15.32 3.68 4.75
CA ASP A 95 15.78 4.03 3.41
C ASP A 95 15.01 5.23 2.86
N THR A 96 15.73 6.10 2.13
CA THR A 96 15.11 7.13 1.31
C THR A 96 14.72 6.53 -0.03
N VAL A 97 13.51 6.83 -0.49
CA VAL A 97 12.99 6.29 -1.75
C VAL A 97 12.52 7.41 -2.66
N GLN A 98 12.52 7.13 -3.96
CA GLN A 98 12.02 8.04 -4.99
C GLN A 98 10.75 7.49 -5.60
N LYS A 99 9.87 8.37 -6.06
CA LYS A 99 8.66 7.98 -6.78
C LYS A 99 9.02 7.06 -7.93
N GLY A 100 8.32 5.91 -8.01
CA GLY A 100 8.55 4.89 -9.03
C GLY A 100 9.56 3.82 -8.65
N GLN A 101 10.28 4.01 -7.54
CA GLN A 101 11.27 3.01 -7.09
C GLN A 101 10.58 1.75 -6.60
N LEU A 102 11.10 0.58 -7.03
CA LEU A 102 10.56 -0.71 -6.59
C LEU A 102 10.82 -0.92 -5.10
N LEU A 103 9.76 -1.21 -4.36
CA LEU A 103 9.81 -1.42 -2.91
C LEU A 103 9.73 -2.90 -2.54
N LEU A 104 8.71 -3.57 -3.05
CA LEU A 104 8.39 -4.97 -2.73
C LEU A 104 7.98 -5.70 -3.99
N GLU A 105 8.24 -7.01 -4.00
CA GLU A 105 7.62 -7.93 -4.97
C GLU A 105 6.91 -9.02 -4.20
N PHE A 106 5.84 -9.55 -4.78
CA PHE A 106 5.11 -10.67 -4.20
C PHE A 106 4.52 -11.53 -5.31
N ASP A 107 4.15 -12.74 -4.96
CA ASP A 107 3.54 -13.69 -5.91
C ASP A 107 2.03 -13.76 -5.62
N PRO A 108 1.19 -13.01 -6.36
CA PRO A 108 -0.25 -13.00 -6.08
C PRO A 108 -0.91 -14.37 -6.27
N ASP A 109 -0.48 -15.14 -7.24
CA ASP A 109 -1.07 -16.46 -7.48
C ASP A 109 -0.77 -17.42 -6.32
N ALA A 110 0.47 -17.40 -5.81
CA ALA A 110 0.85 -18.22 -4.67
C ALA A 110 0.11 -17.81 -3.39
N ILE A 111 -0.09 -16.51 -3.19
CA ILE A 111 -0.84 -16.00 -2.03
C ILE A 111 -2.29 -16.47 -2.09
N ARG A 112 -2.93 -16.37 -3.26
CA ARG A 112 -4.30 -16.86 -3.46
C ARG A 112 -4.39 -18.38 -3.26
N ALA A 113 -3.39 -19.11 -3.72
CA ALA A 113 -3.34 -20.57 -3.58
C ALA A 113 -3.31 -20.99 -2.11
N GLU A 114 -2.80 -20.15 -1.22
CA GLU A 114 -2.81 -20.41 0.23
C GLU A 114 -4.09 -19.93 0.91
N GLY A 115 -5.06 -19.40 0.16
CA GLY A 115 -6.37 -19.01 0.67
C GLY A 115 -6.48 -17.55 1.10
N TYR A 116 -5.52 -16.69 0.76
CA TYR A 116 -5.54 -15.27 1.13
C TYR A 116 -5.92 -14.39 -0.04
N GLU A 117 -6.59 -13.28 0.28
CA GLU A 117 -6.90 -12.25 -0.72
C GLU A 117 -5.68 -11.39 -0.98
N THR A 118 -5.51 -10.98 -2.25
CA THR A 118 -4.42 -10.10 -2.66
C THR A 118 -4.82 -8.63 -2.72
N THR A 119 -6.10 -8.31 -2.55
CA THR A 119 -6.57 -6.92 -2.49
C THR A 119 -5.70 -6.13 -1.53
N THR A 120 -5.17 -5.01 -2.00
CA THR A 120 -4.13 -4.26 -1.29
C THR A 120 -4.64 -2.88 -0.89
N PRO A 121 -4.98 -2.66 0.38
CA PRO A 121 -5.30 -1.33 0.88
C PRO A 121 -4.10 -0.38 0.79
N VAL A 122 -4.36 0.85 0.34
CA VAL A 122 -3.40 1.95 0.33
C VAL A 122 -4.01 3.08 1.13
N LEU A 123 -3.41 3.40 2.27
CA LEU A 123 -3.99 4.29 3.27
C LEU A 123 -3.13 5.53 3.47
N VAL A 124 -3.80 6.66 3.73
CA VAL A 124 -3.17 7.85 4.31
C VAL A 124 -3.53 7.85 5.79
N THR A 125 -2.56 7.52 6.64
CA THR A 125 -2.82 7.34 8.07
C THR A 125 -2.98 8.67 8.81
N ASN A 126 -2.39 9.76 8.30
CA ASN A 126 -2.62 11.11 8.81
C ASN A 126 -3.64 11.89 7.98
N ALA A 127 -4.65 11.20 7.47
CA ALA A 127 -5.67 11.75 6.57
C ALA A 127 -6.43 12.94 7.17
N ALA A 128 -6.54 13.00 8.50
CA ALA A 128 -7.22 14.10 9.18
C ALA A 128 -6.57 15.47 8.92
N ASP A 129 -5.29 15.49 8.52
CA ASP A 129 -4.54 16.71 8.20
C ASP A 129 -4.82 17.24 6.79
N TYR A 130 -5.58 16.50 5.98
CA TYR A 130 -5.79 16.80 4.57
C TYR A 130 -7.28 16.84 4.23
N GLY A 131 -7.61 17.51 3.11
CA GLY A 131 -8.95 17.55 2.56
C GLY A 131 -9.23 16.29 1.73
N LYS A 132 -9.50 16.47 0.43
CA LYS A 132 -9.78 15.37 -0.48
C LYS A 132 -8.51 14.60 -0.81
N ILE A 133 -8.61 13.28 -0.77
CA ILE A 133 -7.52 12.37 -1.14
C ILE A 133 -7.95 11.60 -2.39
N THR A 134 -7.18 11.74 -3.47
CA THR A 134 -7.47 11.11 -4.75
C THR A 134 -6.33 10.17 -5.13
N PHE A 135 -6.66 8.94 -5.51
CA PHE A 135 -5.69 7.97 -6.03
C PHE A 135 -5.86 7.80 -7.53
N THR A 136 -4.76 7.63 -8.24
CA THR A 136 -4.75 7.40 -9.69
C THR A 136 -3.85 6.22 -10.02
N LEU A 137 -4.03 5.63 -11.20
CA LEU A 137 -3.19 4.52 -11.64
C LEU A 137 -1.93 4.95 -12.41
N ASP A 138 -1.76 6.25 -12.64
CA ASP A 138 -0.72 6.77 -13.53
C ASP A 138 0.69 6.35 -13.13
N GLY A 139 0.99 6.36 -11.84
CA GLY A 139 2.34 6.04 -11.36
C GLY A 139 2.69 4.55 -11.47
N ALA A 140 1.68 3.67 -11.54
CA ALA A 140 1.88 2.22 -11.61
C ALA A 140 1.90 1.70 -13.06
N GLU A 141 1.48 2.53 -13.98
CA GLU A 141 1.50 2.21 -15.40
C GLU A 141 2.89 2.47 -15.99
#